data_6116e9f020b642cd36de92e179fb53f4
#
_entry.id   6116e9f020b642cd36de92e179fb53f4
#
_cell.length_a   1.000
_cell.length_b   1.000
_cell.length_c   1.000
_cell.angle_alpha   90.00
_cell.angle_beta   90.00
_cell.angle_gamma   90.00
#
_symmetry.space_group_name_H-M   'P 1'
#
loop_
_entity.id
_entity.type
_entity.pdbx_description
1 polymer ?
#
loop_
_entity_poly.entity_id
_entity_poly.type
_entity_poly.pdbx_seq_one_letter_code
_entity_poly.pdbx_strand_id
1 'polypeptide(L)'
;MGEAAGYRGARVSGIPFTSERQLTGAPPAEATATIVHRVLAELEVADAVLLWNVVPTHPGTATANRAPTRREVEAGLPFARELACGRRVLAVGRIAEAALGAPYVRHPSHGGATRFRETLGACLR
;
A
#
# COMPACT_ATOMS: atom_id res chain seq x y z
N MET A 1 1.89 5.22 -1.69
CA MET A 1 1.96 4.90 -0.23
C MET A 1 0.59 4.46 0.24
N GLY A 2 0.51 3.35 0.96
CA GLY A 2 -0.72 2.82 1.55
C GLY A 2 -0.84 3.16 3.04
N GLU A 3 -1.83 2.53 3.68
CA GLU A 3 -2.21 2.83 5.07
C GLU A 3 -1.34 2.08 6.08
N ALA A 4 -1.39 0.74 6.07
CA ALA A 4 -0.68 -0.11 7.03
C ALA A 4 -0.39 -1.50 6.45
N ALA A 5 0.56 -2.19 7.05
CA ALA A 5 0.90 -3.57 6.68
C ALA A 5 -0.26 -4.53 6.98
N GLY A 6 -0.66 -5.33 5.97
CA GLY A 6 -1.69 -6.35 6.10
C GLY A 6 -1.20 -7.62 6.79
N TYR A 7 -2.10 -8.35 7.46
CA TYR A 7 -1.74 -9.54 8.25
C TYR A 7 -1.22 -10.71 7.39
N ARG A 8 -1.65 -10.85 6.14
CA ARG A 8 -1.16 -11.84 5.16
C ARG A 8 -0.10 -11.28 4.20
N GLY A 9 0.14 -9.99 4.25
CA GLY A 9 1.08 -9.29 3.39
C GLY A 9 2.35 -8.90 4.12
N ALA A 10 2.58 -7.60 4.23
CA ALA A 10 3.82 -7.03 4.77
C ALA A 10 4.12 -7.42 6.23
N ARG A 11 3.13 -7.83 7.02
CA ARG A 11 3.37 -8.40 8.36
C ARG A 11 4.28 -9.63 8.28
N VAL A 12 4.12 -10.45 7.25
CA VAL A 12 4.90 -11.69 7.05
C VAL A 12 6.14 -11.43 6.20
N SER A 13 5.98 -10.78 5.05
CA SER A 13 7.06 -10.55 4.09
C SER A 13 8.04 -9.45 4.52
N GLY A 14 7.60 -8.50 5.33
CA GLY A 14 8.35 -7.29 5.65
C GLY A 14 8.39 -6.25 4.52
N ILE A 15 7.74 -6.50 3.40
CA ILE A 15 7.75 -5.63 2.21
C ILE A 15 6.36 -5.05 1.96
N PRO A 16 6.20 -3.71 1.90
CA PRO A 16 4.90 -3.07 1.68
C PRO A 16 4.21 -3.55 0.41
N PHE A 17 2.89 -3.77 0.48
CA PHE A 17 2.05 -4.26 -0.61
C PHE A 17 2.51 -5.59 -1.24
N THR A 18 3.25 -6.40 -0.48
CA THR A 18 3.85 -7.64 -0.98
C THR A 18 3.59 -8.76 0.01
N SER A 19 3.09 -9.89 -0.46
CA SER A 19 2.95 -11.13 0.32
C SER A 19 4.03 -12.14 -0.07
N GLU A 20 4.17 -13.20 0.69
CA GLU A 20 5.11 -14.28 0.38
C GLU A 20 4.92 -14.84 -1.04
N ARG A 21 3.68 -14.84 -1.54
CA ARG A 21 3.39 -15.28 -2.90
C ARG A 21 4.16 -14.53 -3.97
N GLN A 22 4.32 -13.21 -3.84
CA GLN A 22 5.09 -12.40 -4.80
C GLN A 22 6.59 -12.70 -4.72
N LEU A 23 7.09 -13.13 -3.57
CA LEU A 23 8.52 -13.37 -3.34
C LEU A 23 8.94 -14.79 -3.69
N THR A 24 8.13 -15.78 -3.29
CA THR A 24 8.51 -17.20 -3.32
C THR A 24 7.55 -18.09 -4.15
N GLY A 25 6.40 -17.56 -4.55
CA GLY A 25 5.30 -18.33 -5.15
C GLY A 25 4.47 -19.16 -4.14
N ALA A 26 4.88 -19.18 -2.87
CA ALA A 26 4.23 -19.94 -1.80
C ALA A 26 3.27 -19.06 -0.97
N PRO A 27 2.31 -19.66 -0.22
CA PRO A 27 1.46 -18.93 0.71
C PRO A 27 2.27 -18.34 1.89
N PRO A 28 1.73 -17.33 2.60
CA PRO A 28 0.41 -16.76 2.39
C PRO A 28 0.34 -15.82 1.19
N ALA A 29 -0.86 -15.65 0.64
CA ALA A 29 -1.18 -14.66 -0.38
C ALA A 29 -2.11 -13.59 0.21
N GLU A 30 -1.92 -12.35 -0.22
CA GLU A 30 -2.80 -11.23 0.12
C GLU A 30 -3.43 -10.67 -1.16
N ALA A 31 -4.76 -10.52 -1.16
CA ALA A 31 -5.49 -10.05 -2.34
C ALA A 31 -5.04 -8.63 -2.77
N THR A 32 -4.85 -7.73 -1.82
CA THR A 32 -4.34 -6.38 -2.11
C THR A 32 -2.98 -6.42 -2.79
N ALA A 33 -2.04 -7.19 -2.28
CA ALA A 33 -0.71 -7.34 -2.88
C ALA A 33 -0.80 -7.88 -4.31
N THR A 34 -1.61 -8.92 -4.52
CA THR A 34 -1.82 -9.50 -5.86
C THR A 34 -2.37 -8.48 -6.85
N ILE A 35 -3.37 -7.69 -6.43
CA ILE A 35 -3.96 -6.64 -7.28
C ILE A 35 -2.95 -5.55 -7.59
N VAL A 36 -2.25 -5.05 -6.58
CA VAL A 36 -1.26 -3.97 -6.76
C VAL A 36 -0.17 -4.38 -7.74
N HIS A 37 0.48 -5.52 -7.52
CA HIS A 37 1.55 -5.99 -8.42
C HIS A 37 1.07 -6.22 -9.84
N ARG A 38 -0.12 -6.82 -10.01
CA ARG A 38 -0.71 -7.00 -11.34
C ARG A 38 -0.95 -5.67 -12.04
N VAL A 39 -1.58 -4.70 -11.37
CA VAL A 39 -1.90 -3.39 -11.97
C VAL A 39 -0.64 -2.60 -12.29
N LEU A 40 0.39 -2.63 -11.43
CA LEU A 40 1.67 -1.98 -11.73
C LEU A 40 2.35 -2.58 -12.97
N ALA A 41 2.27 -3.90 -13.14
CA ALA A 41 2.78 -4.57 -14.33
C ALA A 41 1.97 -4.21 -15.59
N GLU A 42 0.63 -4.22 -15.51
CA GLU A 42 -0.27 -3.81 -16.60
C GLU A 42 -0.04 -2.36 -17.07
N LEU A 43 0.33 -1.48 -16.13
CA LEU A 43 0.64 -0.07 -16.42
C LEU A 43 2.13 0.17 -16.77
N GLU A 44 2.93 -0.89 -16.80
CA GLU A 44 4.37 -0.86 -17.12
C GLU A 44 5.18 0.10 -16.22
N VAL A 45 4.80 0.21 -14.94
CA VAL A 45 5.46 1.12 -13.97
C VAL A 45 6.07 0.39 -12.77
N ALA A 46 6.07 -0.94 -12.76
CA ALA A 46 6.51 -1.73 -11.61
C ALA A 46 7.94 -1.38 -11.15
N ASP A 47 8.86 -1.15 -12.08
CA ASP A 47 10.27 -0.82 -11.79
C ASP A 47 10.50 0.67 -11.46
N ALA A 48 9.47 1.51 -11.66
CA ALA A 48 9.55 2.96 -11.43
C ALA A 48 8.92 3.42 -10.11
N VAL A 49 8.32 2.50 -9.33
CA VAL A 49 7.61 2.84 -8.11
C VAL A 49 8.28 2.30 -6.85
N LEU A 50 8.27 3.10 -5.80
CA LEU A 50 8.59 2.68 -4.45
C LEU A 50 7.28 2.46 -3.67
N LEU A 51 7.07 1.26 -3.17
CA LEU A 51 5.92 0.92 -2.33
C LEU A 51 6.25 1.16 -0.85
N TRP A 52 5.35 1.83 -0.14
CA TRP A 52 5.46 2.09 1.30
C TRP A 52 4.09 2.16 1.96
N ASN A 53 4.02 1.93 3.28
CA ASN A 53 2.84 2.19 4.10
C ASN A 53 3.14 3.30 5.11
N VAL A 54 2.18 4.21 5.33
CA VAL A 54 2.30 5.27 6.35
C VAL A 54 2.57 4.65 7.72
N VAL A 55 1.86 3.55 8.03
CA VAL A 55 2.16 2.70 9.19
C VAL A 55 2.89 1.45 8.68
N PRO A 56 4.22 1.39 8.80
CA PRO A 56 5.00 0.29 8.20
C PRO A 56 4.85 -1.04 8.94
N THR A 57 4.36 -1.02 10.17
CA THR A 57 4.07 -2.20 10.97
C THR A 57 2.62 -2.64 10.82
N HIS A 58 2.30 -3.86 11.26
CA HIS A 58 0.93 -4.36 11.25
C HIS A 58 0.18 -3.96 12.53
N PRO A 59 -0.89 -3.15 12.44
CA PRO A 59 -1.62 -2.67 13.62
C PRO A 59 -2.62 -3.69 14.20
N GLY A 60 -2.98 -4.72 13.44
CA GLY A 60 -3.95 -5.73 13.85
C GLY A 60 -3.35 -6.92 14.60
N THR A 61 -3.98 -8.08 14.44
CA THR A 61 -3.51 -9.37 14.97
C THR A 61 -2.86 -10.21 13.88
N ALA A 62 -2.35 -11.41 14.24
CA ALA A 62 -1.80 -12.35 13.28
C ALA A 62 -2.85 -12.87 12.27
N THR A 63 -4.14 -12.71 12.54
CA THR A 63 -5.24 -13.26 11.74
C THR A 63 -6.24 -12.21 11.25
N ALA A 64 -6.06 -10.93 11.59
CA ALA A 64 -7.00 -9.88 11.22
C ALA A 64 -6.33 -8.53 11.05
N ASN A 65 -6.87 -7.75 10.11
CA ASN A 65 -6.54 -6.34 9.92
C ASN A 65 -7.43 -5.47 10.82
N ARG A 66 -6.94 -4.31 11.21
CA ARG A 66 -7.73 -3.16 11.66
C ARG A 66 -7.17 -1.87 11.07
N ALA A 67 -7.97 -0.83 11.05
CA ALA A 67 -7.48 0.50 10.71
C ALA A 67 -6.44 0.97 11.74
N PRO A 68 -5.35 1.64 11.31
CA PRO A 68 -4.39 2.21 12.23
C PRO A 68 -5.02 3.35 13.04
N THR A 69 -4.58 3.50 14.28
CA THR A 69 -4.95 4.64 15.12
C THR A 69 -4.23 5.91 14.64
N ARG A 70 -4.76 7.07 15.03
CA ARG A 70 -4.09 8.36 14.79
C ARG A 70 -2.65 8.36 15.30
N ARG A 71 -2.42 7.81 16.50
CA ARG A 71 -1.08 7.75 17.10
C ARG A 71 -0.11 6.89 16.29
N GLU A 72 -0.58 5.77 15.76
CA GLU A 72 0.23 4.92 14.87
C GLU A 72 0.58 5.65 13.57
N VAL A 73 -0.37 6.36 12.97
CA VAL A 73 -0.14 7.20 11.79
C VAL A 73 0.88 8.30 12.09
N GLU A 74 0.72 9.03 13.18
CA GLU A 74 1.64 10.09 13.61
C GLU A 74 3.07 9.55 13.82
N ALA A 75 3.22 8.36 14.39
CA ALA A 75 4.52 7.71 14.58
C ALA A 75 5.17 7.29 13.25
N GLY A 76 4.40 6.89 12.24
CA GLY A 76 4.91 6.47 10.93
C GLY A 76 5.21 7.61 9.97
N LEU A 77 4.56 8.76 10.15
CA LEU A 77 4.67 9.91 9.23
C LEU A 77 6.10 10.42 8.99
N PRO A 78 7.01 10.53 9.97
CA PRO A 78 8.37 10.98 9.71
C PRO A 78 9.10 10.14 8.67
N PHE A 79 8.95 8.81 8.73
CA PHE A 79 9.57 7.89 7.76
C PHE A 79 8.92 8.03 6.37
N ALA A 80 7.59 8.15 6.32
CA ALA A 80 6.88 8.35 5.06
C ALA A 80 7.30 9.67 4.37
N ARG A 81 7.45 10.75 5.14
CA ARG A 81 7.89 12.06 4.63
C ARG A 81 9.33 12.04 4.14
N GLU A 82 10.22 11.36 4.83
CA GLU A 82 11.61 11.18 4.40
C GLU A 82 11.66 10.46 3.05
N LEU A 83 10.93 9.35 2.91
CA LEU A 83 10.85 8.61 1.64
C LEU A 83 10.13 9.38 0.53
N ALA A 84 9.22 10.29 0.88
CA ALA A 84 8.51 11.14 -0.07
C ALA A 84 9.38 12.26 -0.65
N CYS A 85 10.46 12.62 0.02
CA CYS A 85 11.32 13.73 -0.38
C CYS A 85 11.87 13.53 -1.81
N GLY A 86 11.64 14.50 -2.69
CA GLY A 86 12.05 14.45 -4.09
C GLY A 86 11.28 13.46 -4.96
N ARG A 87 10.16 12.88 -4.47
CA ARG A 87 9.34 11.93 -5.20
C ARG A 87 7.90 12.41 -5.37
N ARG A 88 7.28 12.04 -6.47
CA ARG A 88 5.84 12.17 -6.62
C ARG A 88 5.16 11.11 -5.75
N VAL A 89 4.28 11.54 -4.85
CA VAL A 89 3.58 10.66 -3.92
C VAL A 89 2.14 10.47 -4.35
N LEU A 90 1.66 9.23 -4.30
CA LEU A 90 0.25 8.87 -4.46
C LEU A 90 -0.23 8.14 -3.20
N ALA A 91 -1.40 8.51 -2.69
CA ALA A 91 -1.97 7.96 -1.47
C ALA A 91 -3.01 6.88 -1.81
N VAL A 92 -2.76 5.65 -1.43
CA VAL A 92 -3.68 4.52 -1.62
C VAL A 92 -4.55 4.37 -0.37
N GLY A 93 -5.81 4.78 -0.49
CA GLY A 93 -6.77 4.78 0.62
C GLY A 93 -6.88 6.13 1.32
N ARG A 94 -7.98 6.30 2.07
CA ARG A 94 -8.34 7.59 2.70
C ARG A 94 -7.45 7.98 3.87
N ILE A 95 -6.97 7.00 4.63
CA ILE A 95 -6.05 7.26 5.75
C ILE A 95 -4.72 7.78 5.22
N ALA A 96 -4.18 7.18 4.17
CA ALA A 96 -2.96 7.64 3.53
C ALA A 96 -3.13 9.03 2.90
N GLU A 97 -4.27 9.29 2.23
CA GLU A 97 -4.61 10.60 1.67
C GLU A 97 -4.61 11.68 2.76
N ALA A 98 -5.35 11.46 3.85
CA ALA A 98 -5.43 12.42 4.96
C ALA A 98 -4.08 12.66 5.63
N ALA A 99 -3.26 11.62 5.79
CA ALA A 99 -1.96 11.71 6.43
C ALA A 99 -0.90 12.45 5.59
N LEU A 100 -0.93 12.26 4.27
CA LEU A 100 0.10 12.74 3.35
C LEU A 100 -0.28 14.01 2.58
N GLY A 101 -1.57 14.32 2.46
CA GLY A 101 -2.06 15.38 1.58
C GLY A 101 -1.75 15.12 0.09
N ALA A 102 -1.60 13.85 -0.28
CA ALA A 102 -1.21 13.42 -1.62
C ALA A 102 -2.44 13.01 -2.45
N PRO A 103 -2.35 13.03 -3.80
CA PRO A 103 -3.45 12.58 -4.66
C PRO A 103 -3.95 11.20 -4.31
N TYR A 104 -5.27 11.07 -4.20
CA TYR A 104 -5.95 9.85 -3.81
C TYR A 104 -5.99 8.80 -4.91
N VAL A 105 -5.65 7.58 -4.55
CA VAL A 105 -5.89 6.36 -5.34
C VAL A 105 -6.81 5.43 -4.54
N ARG A 106 -7.86 4.91 -5.18
CA ARG A 106 -8.80 3.99 -4.52
C ARG A 106 -8.08 2.74 -4.02
N HIS A 107 -8.28 2.39 -2.75
CA HIS A 107 -7.70 1.15 -2.20
C HIS A 107 -8.29 -0.08 -2.92
N PRO A 108 -7.49 -1.10 -3.28
CA PRO A 108 -7.96 -2.25 -4.06
C PRO A 108 -8.87 -3.23 -3.29
N SER A 109 -8.95 -3.14 -1.96
CA SER A 109 -9.81 -4.01 -1.16
C SER A 109 -11.32 -3.82 -1.43
N HIS A 110 -12.14 -4.78 -0.97
CA HIS A 110 -13.60 -4.71 -1.03
C HIS A 110 -14.12 -4.42 -2.45
N GLY A 111 -13.68 -5.20 -3.43
CA GLY A 111 -14.09 -5.03 -4.83
C GLY A 111 -13.51 -3.80 -5.52
N GLY A 112 -12.51 -3.15 -4.93
CA GLY A 112 -11.93 -1.91 -5.44
C GLY A 112 -10.90 -2.06 -6.58
N ALA A 113 -10.63 -3.26 -7.09
CA ALA A 113 -9.55 -3.51 -8.04
C ALA A 113 -9.65 -2.66 -9.33
N THR A 114 -10.84 -2.60 -9.95
CA THR A 114 -11.07 -1.80 -11.16
C THR A 114 -10.84 -0.32 -10.90
N ARG A 115 -11.43 0.21 -9.84
CA ARG A 115 -11.26 1.61 -9.44
C ARG A 115 -9.83 1.95 -9.03
N PHE A 116 -9.12 1.02 -8.40
CA PHE A 116 -7.69 1.18 -8.11
C PHE A 116 -6.90 1.39 -9.41
N ARG A 117 -7.10 0.52 -10.41
CA ARG A 117 -6.46 0.62 -11.72
C ARG A 117 -6.77 1.95 -12.42
N GLU A 118 -8.05 2.34 -12.45
CA GLU A 118 -8.50 3.59 -13.08
C GLU A 118 -7.89 4.83 -12.41
N THR A 119 -7.99 4.92 -11.08
CA THR A 119 -7.50 6.09 -10.33
C THR A 119 -5.97 6.16 -10.35
N LEU A 120 -5.27 5.04 -10.26
CA LEU A 120 -3.82 4.99 -10.40
C LEU A 120 -3.39 5.43 -11.80
N GLY A 121 -3.99 4.88 -12.84
CA GLY A 121 -3.70 5.25 -14.23
C GLY A 121 -3.96 6.73 -14.52
N ALA A 122 -5.05 7.29 -13.97
CA ALA A 122 -5.33 8.73 -14.08
C ALA A 122 -4.26 9.59 -13.39
N CYS A 123 -3.79 9.18 -12.22
CA CYS A 123 -2.73 9.88 -11.50
C CYS A 123 -1.37 9.79 -12.20
N LEU A 124 -1.10 8.75 -12.96
CA LEU A 124 0.19 8.57 -13.64
C LEU A 124 0.30 9.35 -14.96
N ARG A 125 -0.83 9.69 -15.54
CA ARG A 125 -0.90 10.60 -16.70
C ARG A 125 -0.59 12.03 -16.29
#